data_7db12a2833da99e0e11183f3f6295b99
#
_entry.id   7db12a2833da99e0e11183f3f6295b99
#
_cell.length_a   1.000
_cell.length_b   1.000
_cell.length_c   1.000
_cell.angle_alpha   90.00
_cell.angle_beta   90.00
_cell.angle_gamma   90.00
#
_symmetry.space_group_name_H-M   'P 1'
#
loop_
_entity.id
_entity.type
_entity.pdbx_description
1 polymer ?
#
loop_
_entity_poly.entity_id
_entity_poly.type
_entity_poly.pdbx_seq_one_letter_code
_entity_poly.pdbx_strand_id
1 'polypeptide(L)'
;KIDTEGELYYRGVKVSDFIKGHDAKNRFLFEEVCFLILFGYLPNKDELEAFKKELASRYELPLNYLQARILGFPMQNMMNKLQQEVLMLYTYDETPDDISPEATLNKGLDLIAKIPEIVCYAYRCKVHYFDSDSLFIHPVNTEYSIAENILQMLRIDRSFTKTEASVLDMCLVLHADHGGGNNSTFTNVVMSSTGTDIYSCFAGAIGSLKGPKHGVANLAVAKQMELVIDKVGLNATDEQLKQVIKDILDKKFNDQSGLVYGIGHAVYTLSDPRCQILSKQCKQLAIEKNRLKEYELYHRFEELAIAEIKARKGINVCANIDFYSGLVYDMLGLSKDLYTLMFVIGRSVGWVCLLYTSDAADEARS
;
A
#
# COMPACT_ATOMS: atom_id res chain seq x y z
N LYS A 1 6.83 25.80 6.79
CA LYS A 1 5.83 24.78 7.15
C LYS A 1 4.93 25.39 8.22
N ILE A 2 3.62 25.32 8.02
CA ILE A 2 2.65 25.74 9.02
C ILE A 2 2.38 24.53 9.90
N ASP A 3 2.56 24.66 11.22
CA ASP A 3 2.27 23.58 12.17
C ASP A 3 0.75 23.47 12.36
N THR A 4 0.12 22.60 11.55
CA THR A 4 -1.30 22.28 11.63
C THR A 4 -1.48 20.77 11.70
N GLU A 5 -2.61 20.33 12.27
CA GLU A 5 -3.03 18.94 12.19
C GLU A 5 -3.15 18.50 10.71
N GLY A 6 -2.65 17.31 10.41
CA GLY A 6 -2.73 16.77 9.05
C GLY A 6 -4.16 16.36 8.68
N GLU A 7 -4.55 16.66 7.45
CA GLU A 7 -5.81 16.24 6.88
C GLU A 7 -5.57 15.59 5.52
N LEU A 8 -6.34 14.56 5.19
CA LEU A 8 -6.29 13.89 3.90
C LEU A 8 -7.69 13.84 3.30
N TYR A 9 -7.78 14.21 2.04
CA TYR A 9 -9.03 14.23 1.28
C TYR A 9 -8.87 13.42 0.00
N TYR A 10 -9.88 12.63 -0.33
CA TYR A 10 -10.04 12.01 -1.65
C TYR A 10 -11.19 12.70 -2.36
N ARG A 11 -10.91 13.38 -3.46
CA ARG A 11 -11.90 14.11 -4.28
C ARG A 11 -12.80 15.03 -3.44
N GLY A 12 -12.22 15.72 -2.47
CA GLY A 12 -12.94 16.65 -1.59
C GLY A 12 -13.65 16.02 -0.38
N VAL A 13 -13.64 14.70 -0.25
CA VAL A 13 -14.20 14.00 0.91
C VAL A 13 -13.08 13.65 1.89
N LYS A 14 -13.27 14.01 3.16
CA LYS A 14 -12.28 13.77 4.21
C LYS A 14 -12.18 12.28 4.53
N VAL A 15 -10.98 11.71 4.47
CA VAL A 15 -10.76 10.27 4.67
C VAL A 15 -11.23 9.81 6.05
N SER A 16 -11.03 10.61 7.10
CA SER A 16 -11.52 10.29 8.45
C SER A 16 -13.06 10.14 8.54
N ASP A 17 -13.81 10.80 7.65
CA ASP A 17 -15.27 10.73 7.68
C ASP A 17 -15.77 9.45 7.01
N PHE A 18 -15.07 8.96 5.97
CA PHE A 18 -15.31 7.62 5.42
C PHE A 18 -15.19 6.55 6.49
N ILE A 19 -14.14 6.64 7.29
CA ILE A 19 -13.79 5.61 8.26
C ILE A 19 -14.80 5.57 9.39
N LYS A 20 -15.32 6.70 9.85
CA LYS A 20 -16.43 6.71 10.81
C LYS A 20 -17.68 6.00 10.27
N GLY A 21 -17.97 6.18 8.98
CA GLY A 21 -19.06 5.46 8.29
C GLY A 21 -18.80 3.96 8.14
N HIS A 22 -17.54 3.55 7.99
CA HIS A 22 -17.11 2.16 7.94
C HIS A 22 -17.29 1.47 9.29
N ASP A 23 -16.73 2.04 10.35
CA ASP A 23 -16.80 1.46 11.70
C ASP A 23 -18.25 1.23 12.14
N ALA A 24 -19.15 2.15 11.77
CA ALA A 24 -20.58 2.04 12.07
C ALA A 24 -21.31 0.92 11.30
N LYS A 25 -20.84 0.57 10.07
CA LYS A 25 -21.50 -0.39 9.16
C LYS A 25 -20.72 -1.68 8.95
N ASN A 26 -19.51 -1.77 9.48
CA ASN A 26 -18.61 -2.94 9.39
C ASN A 26 -18.48 -3.50 7.97
N ARG A 27 -18.16 -2.64 6.98
CA ARG A 27 -18.04 -2.93 5.56
C ARG A 27 -16.65 -2.61 5.03
N PHE A 28 -16.26 -3.26 3.93
CA PHE A 28 -15.03 -2.93 3.21
C PHE A 28 -15.19 -1.63 2.41
N LEU A 29 -14.13 -0.83 2.33
CA LEU A 29 -14.16 0.51 1.76
C LEU A 29 -13.33 0.68 0.50
N PHE A 30 -12.36 -0.20 0.22
CA PHE A 30 -11.40 0.08 -0.84
C PHE A 30 -12.06 0.26 -2.21
N GLU A 31 -13.02 -0.59 -2.57
CA GLU A 31 -13.75 -0.47 -3.84
C GLU A 31 -14.59 0.81 -3.90
N GLU A 32 -15.19 1.24 -2.79
CA GLU A 32 -15.91 2.52 -2.70
C GLU A 32 -14.96 3.72 -2.86
N VAL A 33 -13.76 3.64 -2.29
CA VAL A 33 -12.71 4.65 -2.47
C VAL A 33 -12.20 4.67 -3.91
N CYS A 34 -12.04 3.50 -4.54
CA CYS A 34 -11.73 3.43 -5.97
C CYS A 34 -12.78 4.15 -6.82
N PHE A 35 -14.05 3.90 -6.56
CA PHE A 35 -15.15 4.59 -7.24
C PHE A 35 -15.06 6.11 -7.03
N LEU A 36 -14.91 6.56 -5.79
CA LEU A 36 -14.81 7.98 -5.49
C LEU A 36 -13.64 8.65 -6.21
N ILE A 37 -12.45 8.04 -6.18
CA ILE A 37 -11.25 8.61 -6.81
C ILE A 37 -11.44 8.70 -8.32
N LEU A 38 -11.98 7.66 -8.96
CA LEU A 38 -12.17 7.60 -10.40
C LEU A 38 -13.29 8.54 -10.90
N PHE A 39 -14.42 8.57 -10.22
CA PHE A 39 -15.62 9.28 -10.70
C PHE A 39 -15.89 10.62 -9.99
N GLY A 40 -15.21 10.91 -8.88
CA GLY A 40 -15.24 12.21 -8.21
C GLY A 40 -16.43 12.43 -7.26
N TYR A 41 -17.25 11.41 -6.99
CA TYR A 41 -18.36 11.45 -6.05
C TYR A 41 -18.55 10.11 -5.34
N LEU A 42 -19.26 10.11 -4.21
CA LEU A 42 -19.57 8.88 -3.47
C LEU A 42 -20.69 8.09 -4.15
N PRO A 43 -20.51 6.78 -4.38
CA PRO A 43 -21.54 5.96 -4.98
C PRO A 43 -22.74 5.80 -4.05
N ASN A 44 -23.93 5.71 -4.61
CA ASN A 44 -25.06 5.11 -3.90
C ASN A 44 -24.89 3.58 -3.83
N LYS A 45 -25.81 2.89 -3.16
CA LYS A 45 -25.71 1.43 -2.97
C LYS A 45 -25.68 0.65 -4.29
N ASP A 46 -26.54 1.01 -5.22
CA ASP A 46 -26.68 0.31 -6.51
C ASP A 46 -25.45 0.55 -7.40
N GLU A 47 -24.94 1.77 -7.42
CA GLU A 47 -23.71 2.14 -8.13
C GLU A 47 -22.50 1.39 -7.56
N LEU A 48 -22.39 1.28 -6.22
CA LEU A 48 -21.29 0.55 -5.58
C LEU A 48 -21.36 -0.95 -5.91
N GLU A 49 -22.52 -1.56 -5.84
CA GLU A 49 -22.69 -2.97 -6.18
C GLU A 49 -22.43 -3.23 -7.69
N ALA A 50 -22.85 -2.33 -8.58
CA ALA A 50 -22.53 -2.41 -10.00
C ALA A 50 -21.01 -2.30 -10.25
N PHE A 51 -20.35 -1.35 -9.56
CA PHE A 51 -18.89 -1.16 -9.68
C PHE A 51 -18.10 -2.37 -9.16
N LYS A 52 -18.51 -2.95 -8.03
CA LYS A 52 -17.89 -4.18 -7.51
C LYS A 52 -18.02 -5.35 -8.49
N LYS A 53 -19.18 -5.53 -9.10
CA LYS A 53 -19.40 -6.54 -10.13
C LYS A 53 -18.56 -6.29 -11.37
N GLU A 54 -18.42 -5.04 -11.78
CA GLU A 54 -17.55 -4.64 -12.90
C GLU A 54 -16.08 -4.98 -12.62
N LEU A 55 -15.56 -4.65 -11.43
CA LEU A 55 -14.21 -5.04 -11.04
C LEU A 55 -14.05 -6.57 -10.98
N ALA A 56 -15.01 -7.28 -10.40
CA ALA A 56 -14.97 -8.73 -10.29
C ALA A 56 -14.98 -9.42 -11.66
N SER A 57 -15.70 -8.88 -12.64
CA SER A 57 -15.70 -9.41 -14.01
C SER A 57 -14.35 -9.29 -14.73
N ARG A 58 -13.44 -8.46 -14.20
CA ARG A 58 -12.12 -8.18 -14.76
C ARG A 58 -10.98 -8.92 -14.06
N TYR A 59 -11.26 -9.72 -13.02
CA TYR A 59 -10.23 -10.45 -12.27
C TYR A 59 -9.52 -11.51 -13.14
N GLU A 60 -10.20 -12.11 -14.10
CA GLU A 60 -9.61 -13.17 -14.91
C GLU A 60 -8.40 -12.69 -15.71
N LEU A 61 -7.27 -13.39 -15.52
CA LEU A 61 -6.06 -13.15 -16.30
C LEU A 61 -6.21 -13.69 -17.73
N PRO A 62 -5.48 -13.11 -18.71
CA PRO A 62 -5.50 -13.63 -20.07
C PRO A 62 -5.17 -15.13 -20.16
N LEU A 63 -5.69 -15.78 -21.18
CA LEU A 63 -5.49 -17.22 -21.40
C LEU A 63 -4.00 -17.59 -21.37
N ASN A 64 -3.68 -18.63 -20.62
CA ASN A 64 -2.32 -19.12 -20.39
C ASN A 64 -1.36 -18.15 -19.68
N TYR A 65 -1.82 -16.98 -19.24
CA TYR A 65 -0.97 -15.98 -18.61
C TYR A 65 -0.31 -16.51 -17.32
N LEU A 66 -1.07 -17.15 -16.46
CA LEU A 66 -0.57 -17.73 -15.21
C LEU A 66 0.55 -18.73 -15.49
N GLN A 67 0.30 -19.71 -16.38
CA GLN A 67 1.24 -20.78 -16.66
C GLN A 67 2.48 -20.30 -17.43
N ALA A 68 2.26 -19.55 -18.50
CA ALA A 68 3.33 -19.14 -19.41
C ALA A 68 4.16 -17.98 -18.88
N ARG A 69 3.53 -17.07 -18.13
CA ARG A 69 4.20 -15.85 -17.70
C ARG A 69 4.59 -15.85 -16.23
N ILE A 70 3.67 -16.18 -15.34
CA ILE A 70 3.94 -16.10 -13.90
C ILE A 70 4.75 -17.32 -13.46
N LEU A 71 4.24 -18.54 -13.70
CA LEU A 71 4.89 -19.78 -13.27
C LEU A 71 6.10 -20.14 -14.14
N GLY A 72 6.06 -19.82 -15.44
CA GLY A 72 7.15 -20.11 -16.37
C GLY A 72 8.41 -19.26 -16.18
N PHE A 73 8.30 -18.10 -15.51
CA PHE A 73 9.41 -17.17 -15.27
C PHE A 73 9.45 -16.71 -13.82
N PRO A 74 9.82 -17.60 -12.87
CA PRO A 74 9.94 -17.23 -11.46
C PRO A 74 11.02 -16.16 -11.26
N MET A 75 10.80 -15.24 -10.31
CA MET A 75 11.74 -14.18 -9.98
C MET A 75 11.77 -13.95 -8.48
N GLN A 76 12.97 -13.76 -7.91
CA GLN A 76 13.12 -13.45 -6.50
C GLN A 76 12.63 -12.05 -6.15
N ASN A 77 12.91 -11.06 -6.99
CA ASN A 77 12.49 -9.69 -6.74
C ASN A 77 11.06 -9.47 -7.22
N MET A 78 10.16 -9.39 -6.26
CA MET A 78 8.72 -9.29 -6.51
C MET A 78 8.31 -7.97 -7.17
N MET A 79 8.99 -6.86 -6.89
CA MET A 79 8.69 -5.57 -7.54
C MET A 79 9.08 -5.58 -9.02
N ASN A 80 10.23 -6.18 -9.37
CA ASN A 80 10.63 -6.37 -10.76
C ASN A 80 9.71 -7.34 -11.48
N LYS A 81 9.26 -8.40 -10.78
CA LYS A 81 8.30 -9.36 -11.35
C LYS A 81 7.00 -8.65 -11.71
N LEU A 82 6.42 -7.88 -10.78
CA LEU A 82 5.20 -7.13 -11.07
C LEU A 82 5.39 -6.12 -12.20
N GLN A 83 6.51 -5.41 -12.23
CA GLN A 83 6.82 -4.44 -13.29
C GLN A 83 6.83 -5.10 -14.68
N GLN A 84 7.45 -6.28 -14.80
CA GLN A 84 7.46 -7.06 -16.04
C GLN A 84 6.07 -7.53 -16.42
N GLU A 85 5.30 -8.04 -15.46
CA GLU A 85 3.97 -8.58 -15.73
C GLU A 85 2.98 -7.49 -16.13
N VAL A 86 3.04 -6.32 -15.50
CA VAL A 86 2.21 -5.17 -15.91
C VAL A 86 2.55 -4.74 -17.35
N LEU A 87 3.84 -4.64 -17.68
CA LEU A 87 4.24 -4.29 -19.04
C LEU A 87 3.86 -5.38 -20.06
N MET A 88 3.84 -6.65 -19.65
CA MET A 88 3.43 -7.75 -20.51
C MET A 88 1.93 -7.72 -20.85
N LEU A 89 1.08 -7.15 -19.99
CA LEU A 89 -0.36 -7.00 -20.30
C LEU A 89 -0.61 -6.17 -21.55
N TYR A 90 0.32 -5.29 -21.93
CA TYR A 90 0.32 -4.59 -23.22
C TYR A 90 0.12 -5.53 -24.41
N THR A 91 0.79 -6.70 -24.41
CA THR A 91 0.69 -7.69 -25.51
C THR A 91 -0.66 -8.39 -25.60
N TYR A 92 -1.46 -8.34 -24.56
CA TYR A 92 -2.79 -8.96 -24.52
C TYR A 92 -3.94 -7.98 -24.77
N ASP A 93 -3.61 -6.70 -24.91
CA ASP A 93 -4.57 -5.65 -25.25
C ASP A 93 -4.61 -5.46 -26.76
N GLU A 94 -5.80 -5.43 -27.37
CA GLU A 94 -5.97 -5.25 -28.81
C GLU A 94 -5.67 -3.81 -29.26
N THR A 95 -5.80 -2.84 -28.35
CA THR A 95 -5.60 -1.41 -28.63
C THR A 95 -4.72 -0.75 -27.56
N PRO A 96 -3.49 -1.28 -27.30
CA PRO A 96 -2.69 -0.87 -26.13
C PRO A 96 -2.30 0.61 -26.18
N ASP A 97 -2.10 1.19 -27.35
CA ASP A 97 -1.71 2.58 -27.56
C ASP A 97 -2.89 3.56 -27.64
N ASP A 98 -4.14 3.09 -27.49
CA ASP A 98 -5.28 4.00 -27.35
C ASP A 98 -5.26 4.63 -25.95
N ILE A 99 -4.92 5.92 -25.92
CA ILE A 99 -4.82 6.74 -24.70
C ILE A 99 -6.05 7.65 -24.49
N SER A 100 -7.12 7.45 -25.26
CA SER A 100 -8.37 8.17 -25.00
C SER A 100 -8.83 8.00 -23.54
N PRO A 101 -9.52 8.98 -22.94
CA PRO A 101 -9.99 8.90 -21.56
C PRO A 101 -10.78 7.63 -21.27
N GLU A 102 -11.66 7.22 -22.19
CA GLU A 102 -12.45 6.00 -22.05
C GLU A 102 -11.57 4.73 -22.06
N ALA A 103 -10.65 4.62 -23.02
CA ALA A 103 -9.73 3.49 -23.12
C ALA A 103 -8.79 3.44 -21.90
N THR A 104 -8.26 4.57 -21.46
CA THR A 104 -7.41 4.70 -20.28
C THR A 104 -8.15 4.26 -19.01
N LEU A 105 -9.40 4.67 -18.82
CA LEU A 105 -10.22 4.22 -17.68
C LEU A 105 -10.47 2.71 -17.74
N ASN A 106 -10.85 2.15 -18.90
CA ASN A 106 -11.08 0.71 -19.06
C ASN A 106 -9.83 -0.12 -18.76
N LYS A 107 -8.68 0.24 -19.31
CA LYS A 107 -7.39 -0.41 -19.03
C LYS A 107 -6.98 -0.23 -17.57
N GLY A 108 -7.26 0.93 -16.99
CA GLY A 108 -7.03 1.22 -15.57
C GLY A 108 -7.85 0.32 -14.65
N LEU A 109 -9.13 0.08 -14.96
CA LEU A 109 -9.96 -0.86 -14.20
C LEU A 109 -9.43 -2.29 -14.29
N ASP A 110 -8.93 -2.71 -15.46
CA ASP A 110 -8.27 -4.00 -15.64
C ASP A 110 -7.00 -4.11 -14.76
N LEU A 111 -6.18 -3.06 -14.71
CA LEU A 111 -4.98 -3.06 -13.87
C LEU A 111 -5.31 -3.10 -12.38
N ILE A 112 -6.30 -2.32 -11.91
CA ILE A 112 -6.78 -2.35 -10.52
C ILE A 112 -7.25 -3.76 -10.14
N ALA A 113 -7.97 -4.43 -11.04
CA ALA A 113 -8.51 -5.76 -10.81
C ALA A 113 -7.45 -6.88 -10.86
N LYS A 114 -6.50 -6.82 -11.82
CA LYS A 114 -5.55 -7.90 -12.11
C LYS A 114 -4.26 -7.83 -11.29
N ILE A 115 -3.81 -6.65 -10.90
CA ILE A 115 -2.55 -6.50 -10.14
C ILE A 115 -2.57 -7.32 -8.83
N PRO A 116 -3.62 -7.33 -8.00
CA PRO A 116 -3.67 -8.14 -6.79
C PRO A 116 -3.48 -9.64 -7.08
N GLU A 117 -4.11 -10.16 -8.11
CA GLU A 117 -4.01 -11.56 -8.53
C GLU A 117 -2.59 -11.90 -9.01
N ILE A 118 -2.01 -11.05 -9.87
CA ILE A 118 -0.63 -11.21 -10.35
C ILE A 118 0.34 -11.24 -9.17
N VAL A 119 0.19 -10.34 -8.21
CA VAL A 119 1.02 -10.28 -7.00
C VAL A 119 0.93 -11.58 -6.21
N CYS A 120 -0.27 -12.08 -5.95
CA CYS A 120 -0.47 -13.29 -5.16
C CYS A 120 0.13 -14.52 -5.86
N TYR A 121 -0.12 -14.71 -7.14
CA TYR A 121 0.42 -15.84 -7.90
C TYR A 121 1.95 -15.76 -8.08
N ALA A 122 2.48 -14.57 -8.36
CA ALA A 122 3.92 -14.39 -8.46
C ALA A 122 4.63 -14.66 -7.13
N TYR A 123 4.02 -14.27 -5.99
CA TYR A 123 4.55 -14.60 -4.68
C TYR A 123 4.53 -16.11 -4.40
N ARG A 124 3.43 -16.81 -4.70
CA ARG A 124 3.37 -18.27 -4.55
C ARG A 124 4.38 -18.99 -5.44
N CYS A 125 4.59 -18.48 -6.65
CA CYS A 125 5.64 -18.95 -7.54
C CYS A 125 7.04 -18.71 -6.93
N LYS A 126 7.32 -17.50 -6.42
CA LYS A 126 8.60 -17.14 -5.81
C LYS A 126 8.94 -18.06 -4.63
N VAL A 127 8.02 -18.24 -3.69
CA VAL A 127 8.30 -19.07 -2.49
C VAL A 127 8.45 -20.54 -2.83
N HIS A 128 7.78 -21.03 -3.87
CA HIS A 128 7.97 -22.39 -4.36
C HIS A 128 9.38 -22.60 -4.93
N TYR A 129 9.80 -21.75 -5.85
CA TYR A 129 11.06 -21.95 -6.58
C TYR A 129 12.30 -21.54 -5.77
N PHE A 130 12.19 -20.58 -4.87
CA PHE A 130 13.35 -20.00 -4.17
C PHE A 130 13.37 -20.29 -2.67
N ASP A 131 12.22 -20.50 -2.04
CA ASP A 131 12.13 -20.72 -0.60
C ASP A 131 11.75 -22.16 -0.24
N SER A 132 11.64 -23.05 -1.26
CA SER A 132 11.31 -24.49 -1.11
C SER A 132 9.96 -24.77 -0.46
N ASP A 133 9.00 -23.87 -0.60
CA ASP A 133 7.63 -24.05 -0.12
C ASP A 133 6.75 -24.74 -1.17
N SER A 134 5.62 -25.29 -0.75
CA SER A 134 4.66 -25.95 -1.64
C SER A 134 3.97 -24.94 -2.55
N LEU A 135 3.86 -25.27 -3.84
CA LEU A 135 3.06 -24.49 -4.78
C LEU A 135 1.57 -24.82 -4.60
N PHE A 136 0.78 -23.83 -4.34
CA PHE A 136 -0.68 -23.88 -4.46
C PHE A 136 -1.18 -22.62 -5.18
N ILE A 137 -2.26 -22.79 -5.93
CA ILE A 137 -2.89 -21.71 -6.70
C ILE A 137 -4.37 -21.71 -6.34
N HIS A 138 -4.80 -20.67 -5.66
CA HIS A 138 -6.20 -20.46 -5.31
C HIS A 138 -6.82 -19.48 -6.29
N PRO A 139 -7.95 -19.84 -6.93
CA PRO A 139 -8.64 -18.93 -7.83
C PRO A 139 -9.23 -17.74 -7.05
N VAL A 140 -9.37 -16.63 -7.75
CA VAL A 140 -10.08 -15.45 -7.23
C VAL A 140 -11.54 -15.82 -6.96
N ASN A 141 -12.09 -15.29 -5.87
CA ASN A 141 -13.51 -15.38 -5.56
C ASN A 141 -14.18 -14.05 -5.93
N THR A 142 -15.12 -14.08 -6.86
CA THR A 142 -15.84 -12.90 -7.36
C THR A 142 -16.77 -12.25 -6.33
N GLU A 143 -17.11 -12.98 -5.27
CA GLU A 143 -17.94 -12.46 -4.18
C GLU A 143 -17.12 -11.77 -3.07
N TYR A 144 -15.79 -11.90 -3.13
CA TYR A 144 -14.89 -11.31 -2.14
C TYR A 144 -14.40 -9.92 -2.57
N SER A 145 -14.13 -9.07 -1.60
CA SER A 145 -13.36 -7.84 -1.79
C SER A 145 -11.92 -8.14 -2.23
N ILE A 146 -11.23 -7.13 -2.75
CA ILE A 146 -9.80 -7.26 -3.09
C ILE A 146 -8.97 -7.68 -1.87
N ALA A 147 -9.23 -7.11 -0.69
CA ALA A 147 -8.52 -7.47 0.54
C ALA A 147 -8.75 -8.92 0.95
N GLU A 148 -10.00 -9.40 0.89
CA GLU A 148 -10.33 -10.81 1.17
C GLU A 148 -9.66 -11.75 0.17
N ASN A 149 -9.67 -11.41 -1.12
CA ASN A 149 -9.00 -12.20 -2.15
C ASN A 149 -7.49 -12.29 -1.91
N ILE A 150 -6.82 -11.21 -1.56
CA ILE A 150 -5.38 -11.24 -1.24
C ILE A 150 -5.09 -12.24 -0.12
N LEU A 151 -5.85 -12.21 0.98
CA LEU A 151 -5.63 -13.11 2.10
C LEU A 151 -5.90 -14.57 1.74
N GLN A 152 -7.04 -14.85 1.08
CA GLN A 152 -7.39 -16.23 0.71
C GLN A 152 -6.45 -16.83 -0.34
N MET A 153 -5.93 -16.01 -1.26
CA MET A 153 -5.02 -16.50 -2.31
C MET A 153 -3.61 -16.77 -1.77
N LEU A 154 -3.18 -16.05 -0.74
CA LEU A 154 -1.85 -16.20 -0.14
C LEU A 154 -1.78 -17.33 0.90
N ARG A 155 -2.91 -17.79 1.47
CA ARG A 155 -2.97 -18.79 2.54
C ARG A 155 -3.39 -20.14 2.04
N ILE A 156 -2.68 -21.19 2.46
CA ILE A 156 -2.93 -22.56 1.98
C ILE A 156 -4.35 -23.05 2.31
N ASP A 157 -4.88 -22.69 3.47
CA ASP A 157 -6.22 -23.05 3.96
C ASP A 157 -7.31 -22.06 3.53
N ARG A 158 -6.96 -20.98 2.83
CA ARG A 158 -7.82 -19.87 2.40
C ARG A 158 -8.51 -19.13 3.55
N SER A 159 -8.12 -19.40 4.80
CA SER A 159 -8.81 -18.83 5.96
C SER A 159 -8.34 -17.41 6.27
N PHE A 160 -9.25 -16.58 6.72
CA PHE A 160 -8.98 -15.26 7.28
C PHE A 160 -10.13 -14.84 8.20
N THR A 161 -9.82 -13.98 9.16
CA THR A 161 -10.86 -13.37 9.99
C THR A 161 -11.38 -12.09 9.33
N LYS A 162 -12.57 -11.65 9.73
CA LYS A 162 -13.10 -10.38 9.26
C LYS A 162 -12.23 -9.20 9.67
N THR A 163 -11.65 -9.24 10.87
CA THR A 163 -10.69 -8.23 11.33
C THR A 163 -9.47 -8.16 10.42
N GLU A 164 -8.88 -9.29 10.08
CA GLU A 164 -7.72 -9.34 9.17
C GLU A 164 -8.04 -8.69 7.81
N ALA A 165 -9.15 -9.08 7.19
CA ALA A 165 -9.57 -8.54 5.91
C ALA A 165 -9.89 -7.04 6.00
N SER A 166 -10.57 -6.59 7.08
CA SER A 166 -10.90 -5.18 7.30
C SER A 166 -9.65 -4.32 7.51
N VAL A 167 -8.65 -4.82 8.23
CA VAL A 167 -7.39 -4.08 8.44
C VAL A 167 -6.58 -4.00 7.15
N LEU A 168 -6.51 -5.06 6.36
CA LEU A 168 -5.85 -5.02 5.05
C LEU A 168 -6.57 -4.07 4.09
N ASP A 169 -7.90 -4.10 4.03
CA ASP A 169 -8.72 -3.17 3.26
C ASP A 169 -8.41 -1.71 3.63
N MET A 170 -8.33 -1.42 4.93
CA MET A 170 -7.94 -0.09 5.42
C MET A 170 -6.54 0.31 4.96
N CYS A 171 -5.57 -0.60 4.96
CA CYS A 171 -4.24 -0.32 4.41
C CYS A 171 -4.32 0.11 2.94
N LEU A 172 -5.12 -0.58 2.12
CA LEU A 172 -5.32 -0.23 0.72
C LEU A 172 -5.97 1.15 0.57
N VAL A 173 -7.00 1.44 1.37
CA VAL A 173 -7.67 2.75 1.41
C VAL A 173 -6.68 3.87 1.71
N LEU A 174 -5.84 3.70 2.73
CA LEU A 174 -4.89 4.73 3.17
C LEU A 174 -3.73 4.95 2.19
N HIS A 175 -3.48 4.00 1.29
CA HIS A 175 -2.48 4.10 0.23
C HIS A 175 -3.05 4.58 -1.11
N ALA A 176 -4.37 4.69 -1.26
CA ALA A 176 -5.05 4.87 -2.56
C ALA A 176 -4.60 6.12 -3.32
N ASP A 177 -4.42 7.24 -2.63
CA ASP A 177 -3.88 8.46 -3.23
C ASP A 177 -3.16 9.34 -2.20
N HIS A 178 -2.20 10.13 -2.64
CA HIS A 178 -1.49 11.12 -1.83
C HIS A 178 -1.00 12.32 -2.68
N GLY A 179 -1.66 12.61 -3.78
CA GLY A 179 -1.31 13.68 -4.71
C GLY A 179 -0.07 13.41 -5.55
N GLY A 180 0.19 14.29 -6.50
CA GLY A 180 1.23 14.14 -7.52
C GLY A 180 2.68 14.30 -7.06
N GLY A 181 2.92 14.68 -5.80
CA GLY A 181 4.25 15.04 -5.29
C GLY A 181 5.16 13.88 -4.90
N ASN A 182 4.69 12.63 -4.90
CA ASN A 182 5.54 11.48 -4.62
C ASN A 182 6.15 10.91 -5.92
N ASN A 183 7.35 10.32 -5.82
CA ASN A 183 8.14 9.93 -6.98
C ASN A 183 7.45 8.97 -7.95
N SER A 184 6.73 7.98 -7.46
CA SER A 184 6.06 7.01 -8.34
C SER A 184 4.89 7.64 -9.10
N THR A 185 4.10 8.47 -8.44
CA THR A 185 3.01 9.23 -9.07
C THR A 185 3.58 10.27 -10.04
N PHE A 186 4.65 10.97 -9.65
CA PHE A 186 5.35 11.92 -10.53
C PHE A 186 5.89 11.23 -11.78
N THR A 187 6.54 10.06 -11.64
CA THR A 187 7.02 9.26 -12.77
C THR A 187 5.88 8.86 -13.70
N ASN A 188 4.74 8.42 -13.13
CA ASN A 188 3.54 8.07 -13.90
C ASN A 188 3.06 9.23 -14.77
N VAL A 189 2.93 10.43 -14.18
CA VAL A 189 2.49 11.65 -14.88
C VAL A 189 3.52 12.11 -15.92
N VAL A 190 4.82 12.10 -15.59
CA VAL A 190 5.87 12.47 -16.54
C VAL A 190 5.89 11.56 -17.77
N MET A 191 5.73 10.25 -17.56
CA MET A 191 5.66 9.31 -18.69
C MET A 191 4.40 9.54 -19.54
N SER A 192 3.24 9.73 -18.92
CA SER A 192 1.98 9.96 -19.63
C SER A 192 2.00 11.24 -20.46
N SER A 193 2.75 12.28 -20.05
CA SER A 193 2.86 13.53 -20.78
C SER A 193 3.49 13.41 -22.18
N THR A 194 4.13 12.27 -22.46
CA THR A 194 4.68 11.96 -23.79
C THR A 194 3.67 11.25 -24.70
N GLY A 195 2.47 10.98 -24.23
CA GLY A 195 1.44 10.22 -24.97
C GLY A 195 1.74 8.72 -25.05
N THR A 196 2.51 8.15 -24.09
CA THR A 196 2.76 6.70 -24.03
C THR A 196 1.59 5.96 -23.37
N ASP A 197 1.56 4.64 -23.56
CA ASP A 197 0.52 3.74 -23.05
C ASP A 197 0.52 3.63 -21.52
N ILE A 198 -0.62 3.22 -20.95
CA ILE A 198 -0.82 3.07 -19.51
C ILE A 198 0.09 1.99 -18.88
N TYR A 199 0.40 0.91 -19.61
CA TYR A 199 1.24 -0.18 -19.10
C TYR A 199 2.67 0.28 -18.87
N SER A 200 3.23 1.07 -19.80
CA SER A 200 4.53 1.72 -19.65
C SER A 200 4.54 2.71 -18.48
N CYS A 201 3.49 3.52 -18.32
CA CYS A 201 3.35 4.45 -17.21
C CYS A 201 3.35 3.72 -15.85
N PHE A 202 2.56 2.66 -15.72
CA PHE A 202 2.51 1.83 -14.51
C PHE A 202 3.84 1.12 -14.23
N ALA A 203 4.46 0.53 -15.25
CA ALA A 203 5.77 -0.10 -15.10
C ALA A 203 6.83 0.90 -14.60
N GLY A 204 6.82 2.13 -15.12
CA GLY A 204 7.66 3.21 -14.64
C GLY A 204 7.39 3.60 -13.20
N ALA A 205 6.12 3.75 -12.82
CA ALA A 205 5.70 4.06 -11.45
C ALA A 205 6.11 2.96 -10.46
N ILE A 206 5.94 1.68 -10.81
CA ILE A 206 6.36 0.52 -10.01
C ILE A 206 7.87 0.52 -9.83
N GLY A 207 8.63 0.78 -10.91
CA GLY A 207 10.09 0.88 -10.88
C GLY A 207 10.58 2.02 -9.96
N SER A 208 9.92 3.17 -10.00
CA SER A 208 10.17 4.29 -9.10
C SER A 208 9.85 3.93 -7.64
N LEU A 209 8.73 3.26 -7.40
CA LEU A 209 8.30 2.87 -6.05
C LEU A 209 9.26 1.83 -5.43
N LYS A 210 9.86 0.96 -6.22
CA LYS A 210 10.88 -0.01 -5.78
C LYS A 210 12.10 0.65 -5.15
N GLY A 211 12.41 1.88 -5.50
CA GLY A 211 13.62 2.56 -5.07
C GLY A 211 13.72 2.70 -3.54
N PRO A 212 14.92 2.51 -2.95
CA PRO A 212 15.12 2.51 -1.49
C PRO A 212 14.79 3.85 -0.82
N LYS A 213 14.69 4.93 -1.60
CA LYS A 213 14.33 6.25 -1.10
C LYS A 213 12.82 6.56 -1.19
N HIS A 214 11.99 5.57 -1.56
CA HIS A 214 10.55 5.79 -1.75
C HIS A 214 9.70 4.68 -1.13
N GLY A 215 9.54 3.53 -1.76
CA GLY A 215 8.53 2.54 -1.36
C GLY A 215 8.95 1.51 -0.31
N VAL A 216 10.19 1.57 0.19
CA VAL A 216 10.72 0.60 1.16
C VAL A 216 10.75 1.13 2.61
N ALA A 217 10.10 2.25 2.87
CA ALA A 217 10.15 2.89 4.19
C ALA A 217 9.60 1.99 5.30
N ASN A 218 8.51 1.27 5.05
CA ASN A 218 7.94 0.31 6.01
C ASN A 218 8.86 -0.88 6.29
N LEU A 219 9.64 -1.34 5.32
CA LEU A 219 10.67 -2.37 5.53
C LEU A 219 11.81 -1.86 6.42
N ALA A 220 12.21 -0.60 6.25
CA ALA A 220 13.22 0.02 7.08
C ALA A 220 12.73 0.17 8.53
N VAL A 221 11.45 0.53 8.73
CA VAL A 221 10.82 0.55 10.07
C VAL A 221 10.79 -0.85 10.67
N ALA A 222 10.31 -1.85 9.93
CA ALA A 222 10.24 -3.23 10.42
C ALA A 222 11.62 -3.73 10.90
N LYS A 223 12.66 -3.55 10.09
CA LYS A 223 14.03 -3.91 10.45
C LYS A 223 14.55 -3.14 11.68
N GLN A 224 14.31 -1.84 11.74
CA GLN A 224 14.66 -1.02 12.89
C GLN A 224 14.01 -1.55 14.16
N MET A 225 12.71 -1.83 14.14
CA MET A 225 11.98 -2.29 15.32
C MET A 225 12.33 -3.71 15.72
N GLU A 226 12.64 -4.61 14.79
CA GLU A 226 13.22 -5.93 15.08
C GLU A 226 14.52 -5.78 15.87
N LEU A 227 15.45 -4.94 15.41
CA LEU A 227 16.71 -4.68 16.14
C LEU A 227 16.49 -4.05 17.51
N VAL A 228 15.48 -3.18 17.65
CA VAL A 228 15.10 -2.59 18.95
C VAL A 228 14.59 -3.68 19.89
N ILE A 229 13.66 -4.52 19.43
CA ILE A 229 13.10 -5.62 20.21
C ILE A 229 14.19 -6.63 20.61
N ASP A 230 15.10 -6.97 19.70
CA ASP A 230 16.22 -7.87 19.97
C ASP A 230 17.16 -7.30 21.05
N LYS A 231 17.36 -5.97 21.06
CA LYS A 231 18.26 -5.32 22.02
C LYS A 231 17.65 -5.15 23.42
N VAL A 232 16.38 -4.79 23.52
CA VAL A 232 15.77 -4.40 24.81
C VAL A 232 14.56 -5.24 25.23
N GLY A 233 14.03 -6.08 24.34
CA GLY A 233 12.87 -6.95 24.59
C GLY A 233 11.53 -6.20 24.58
N LEU A 234 10.44 -6.98 24.55
CA LEU A 234 9.08 -6.43 24.51
C LEU A 234 8.64 -5.75 25.83
N ASN A 235 9.30 -6.05 26.95
CA ASN A 235 9.02 -5.43 28.25
C ASN A 235 10.00 -4.28 28.57
N ALA A 236 10.62 -3.68 27.55
CA ALA A 236 11.54 -2.56 27.71
C ALA A 236 10.94 -1.41 28.52
N THR A 237 11.75 -0.77 29.36
CA THR A 237 11.38 0.47 30.04
C THR A 237 11.49 1.66 29.09
N ASP A 238 10.88 2.79 29.45
CA ASP A 238 11.00 4.03 28.67
C ASP A 238 12.45 4.54 28.62
N GLU A 239 13.22 4.33 29.69
CA GLU A 239 14.64 4.69 29.74
C GLU A 239 15.47 3.88 28.75
N GLN A 240 15.18 2.57 28.64
CA GLN A 240 15.85 1.70 27.66
C GLN A 240 15.48 2.11 26.22
N LEU A 241 14.21 2.39 25.94
CA LEU A 241 13.78 2.88 24.63
C LEU A 241 14.40 4.24 24.28
N LYS A 242 14.41 5.19 25.22
CA LYS A 242 15.07 6.49 25.04
C LYS A 242 16.55 6.35 24.71
N GLN A 243 17.25 5.44 25.40
CA GLN A 243 18.66 5.21 25.11
C GLN A 243 18.88 4.65 23.70
N VAL A 244 18.05 3.70 23.25
CA VAL A 244 18.14 3.17 21.90
C VAL A 244 17.84 4.25 20.85
N ILE A 245 16.83 5.10 21.08
CA ILE A 245 16.51 6.23 20.19
C ILE A 245 17.69 7.20 20.10
N LYS A 246 18.35 7.53 21.24
CA LYS A 246 19.57 8.33 21.25
C LYS A 246 20.69 7.69 20.46
N ASP A 247 20.91 6.37 20.64
CA ASP A 247 21.93 5.61 19.90
C ASP A 247 21.66 5.64 18.38
N ILE A 248 20.39 5.57 17.93
CA ILE A 248 20.01 5.73 16.52
C ILE A 248 20.39 7.13 16.02
N LEU A 249 19.95 8.16 16.73
CA LEU A 249 20.20 9.56 16.35
C LEU A 249 21.68 9.92 16.36
N ASP A 250 22.47 9.30 17.26
CA ASP A 250 23.92 9.45 17.37
C ASP A 250 24.70 8.59 16.37
N LYS A 251 24.03 7.89 15.46
CA LYS A 251 24.61 6.99 14.45
C LYS A 251 25.39 5.81 15.04
N LYS A 252 24.98 5.32 16.20
CA LYS A 252 25.61 4.20 16.93
C LYS A 252 24.81 2.90 16.84
N PHE A 253 23.56 2.96 16.35
CA PHE A 253 22.65 1.82 16.26
C PHE A 253 21.85 1.84 14.95
N ASN A 254 21.24 0.70 14.58
CA ASN A 254 20.59 0.45 13.31
C ASN A 254 21.60 0.55 12.14
N ASP A 255 21.29 1.26 11.08
CA ASP A 255 22.12 1.43 9.88
C ASP A 255 23.11 2.61 9.96
N GLN A 256 23.22 3.22 11.13
CA GLN A 256 24.11 4.36 11.40
C GLN A 256 23.83 5.62 10.56
N SER A 257 22.65 5.70 9.93
CA SER A 257 22.21 6.89 9.19
C SER A 257 21.89 8.07 10.10
N GLY A 258 21.52 7.80 11.36
CA GLY A 258 20.98 8.79 12.29
C GLY A 258 19.51 9.10 12.05
N LEU A 259 18.82 8.27 11.26
CA LEU A 259 17.40 8.39 10.97
C LEU A 259 16.59 7.43 11.84
N VAL A 260 15.54 7.94 12.45
CA VAL A 260 14.50 7.12 13.07
C VAL A 260 13.43 6.88 12.00
N TYR A 261 13.46 5.68 11.39
CA TYR A 261 12.55 5.35 10.31
C TYR A 261 11.10 5.36 10.78
N GLY A 262 10.20 5.83 9.92
CA GLY A 262 8.79 5.99 10.22
C GLY A 262 8.44 7.27 10.98
N ILE A 263 9.42 8.06 11.44
CA ILE A 263 9.22 9.33 12.13
C ILE A 263 9.68 10.48 11.23
N GLY A 264 8.74 11.31 10.83
CA GLY A 264 8.90 12.43 9.92
C GLY A 264 8.08 12.26 8.64
N HIS A 265 7.65 13.35 8.06
CA HIS A 265 6.90 13.40 6.82
C HIS A 265 7.24 14.66 6.01
N ALA A 266 7.19 14.58 4.68
CA ALA A 266 7.47 15.71 3.80
C ALA A 266 6.43 16.84 3.94
N VAL A 267 5.16 16.47 4.19
CA VAL A 267 4.02 17.39 4.27
C VAL A 267 3.56 17.60 5.71
N TYR A 268 3.29 16.50 6.44
CA TYR A 268 2.73 16.55 7.79
C TYR A 268 3.80 16.84 8.84
N THR A 269 3.47 17.70 9.82
CA THR A 269 4.37 18.07 10.92
C THR A 269 3.84 17.66 12.29
N LEU A 270 2.56 17.87 12.57
CA LEU A 270 1.95 17.52 13.86
C LEU A 270 1.33 16.13 13.86
N SER A 271 0.67 15.74 12.77
CA SER A 271 0.06 14.42 12.65
C SER A 271 -0.07 14.00 11.19
N ASP A 272 0.11 12.71 10.91
CA ASP A 272 -0.30 12.06 9.67
C ASP A 272 -1.63 11.33 9.95
N PRO A 273 -2.74 11.77 9.35
CA PRO A 273 -4.06 11.18 9.62
C PRO A 273 -4.11 9.69 9.25
N ARG A 274 -3.32 9.26 8.27
CA ARG A 274 -3.22 7.85 7.87
C ARG A 274 -2.58 7.01 8.97
N CYS A 275 -1.50 7.53 9.58
CA CYS A 275 -0.81 6.86 10.67
C CYS A 275 -1.71 6.72 11.89
N GLN A 276 -2.46 7.76 12.25
CA GLN A 276 -3.39 7.73 13.37
C GLN A 276 -4.51 6.69 13.18
N ILE A 277 -5.06 6.59 11.97
CA ILE A 277 -6.09 5.61 11.62
C ILE A 277 -5.51 4.21 11.67
N LEU A 278 -4.36 3.99 11.02
CA LEU A 278 -3.73 2.68 10.95
C LEU A 278 -3.27 2.19 12.34
N SER A 279 -2.78 3.08 13.20
CA SER A 279 -2.43 2.75 14.59
C SER A 279 -3.60 2.14 15.36
N LYS A 280 -4.81 2.69 15.22
CA LYS A 280 -6.02 2.14 15.85
C LYS A 280 -6.36 0.74 15.32
N GLN A 281 -6.31 0.57 14.01
CA GLN A 281 -6.54 -0.73 13.36
C GLN A 281 -5.45 -1.75 13.75
N CYS A 282 -4.20 -1.32 13.82
CA CYS A 282 -3.06 -2.12 14.26
C CYS A 282 -3.27 -2.63 15.70
N LYS A 283 -3.73 -1.77 16.61
CA LYS A 283 -4.05 -2.16 18.01
C LYS A 283 -5.12 -3.24 18.06
N GLN A 284 -6.20 -3.07 17.30
CA GLN A 284 -7.29 -4.03 17.25
C GLN A 284 -6.82 -5.40 16.73
N LEU A 285 -6.03 -5.42 15.67
CA LEU A 285 -5.44 -6.65 15.14
C LEU A 285 -4.45 -7.27 16.13
N ALA A 286 -3.64 -6.45 16.82
CA ALA A 286 -2.69 -6.92 17.83
C ALA A 286 -3.38 -7.62 19.01
N ILE A 287 -4.56 -7.15 19.43
CA ILE A 287 -5.40 -7.81 20.45
C ILE A 287 -5.84 -9.18 19.94
N GLU A 288 -6.38 -9.27 18.73
CA GLU A 288 -6.83 -10.54 18.14
C GLU A 288 -5.68 -11.54 17.96
N LYS A 289 -4.48 -11.06 17.62
CA LYS A 289 -3.28 -11.88 17.42
C LYS A 289 -2.47 -12.17 18.70
N ASN A 290 -2.92 -11.72 19.87
CA ASN A 290 -2.18 -11.82 21.14
C ASN A 290 -0.78 -11.16 21.08
N ARG A 291 -0.67 -10.08 20.30
CA ARG A 291 0.58 -9.30 20.11
C ARG A 291 0.46 -7.85 20.64
N LEU A 292 -0.43 -7.61 21.59
CA LEU A 292 -0.67 -6.25 22.12
C LEU A 292 0.59 -5.62 22.71
N LYS A 293 1.45 -6.39 23.39
CA LYS A 293 2.73 -5.88 23.93
C LYS A 293 3.65 -5.30 22.86
N GLU A 294 3.64 -5.90 21.69
CA GLU A 294 4.45 -5.42 20.56
C GLU A 294 3.91 -4.09 20.01
N TYR A 295 2.58 -4.00 19.84
CA TYR A 295 1.95 -2.73 19.49
C TYR A 295 2.26 -1.64 20.53
N GLU A 296 2.15 -1.94 21.84
CA GLU A 296 2.43 -1.00 22.92
C GLU A 296 3.90 -0.52 22.90
N LEU A 297 4.83 -1.41 22.57
CA LEU A 297 6.24 -1.04 22.42
C LEU A 297 6.44 -0.09 21.23
N TYR A 298 5.81 -0.37 20.09
CA TYR A 298 5.84 0.54 18.93
C TYR A 298 5.28 1.92 19.29
N HIS A 299 4.13 1.95 19.98
CA HIS A 299 3.47 3.21 20.33
C HIS A 299 4.31 4.05 21.31
N ARG A 300 4.89 3.43 22.33
CA ARG A 300 5.81 4.10 23.26
C ARG A 300 7.08 4.57 22.55
N PHE A 301 7.63 3.75 21.66
CA PHE A 301 8.79 4.15 20.85
C PHE A 301 8.48 5.37 19.98
N GLU A 302 7.31 5.42 19.33
CA GLU A 302 6.84 6.57 18.56
C GLU A 302 6.85 7.84 19.41
N GLU A 303 6.16 7.84 20.55
CA GLU A 303 6.05 8.99 21.44
C GLU A 303 7.41 9.49 21.91
N LEU A 304 8.26 8.56 22.34
CA LEU A 304 9.60 8.89 22.84
C LEU A 304 10.53 9.40 21.73
N ALA A 305 10.43 8.86 20.51
CA ALA A 305 11.22 9.32 19.37
C ALA A 305 10.83 10.72 18.93
N ILE A 306 9.54 11.01 18.85
CA ILE A 306 9.02 12.35 18.54
C ILE A 306 9.52 13.37 19.57
N ALA A 307 9.43 13.04 20.87
CA ALA A 307 9.88 13.90 21.95
C ALA A 307 11.40 14.16 21.90
N GLU A 308 12.21 13.13 21.65
CA GLU A 308 13.68 13.27 21.56
C GLU A 308 14.10 14.07 20.34
N ILE A 309 13.49 13.87 19.18
CA ILE A 309 13.78 14.65 17.97
C ILE A 309 13.40 16.13 18.19
N LYS A 310 12.25 16.39 18.80
CA LYS A 310 11.83 17.75 19.12
C LYS A 310 12.80 18.43 20.10
N ALA A 311 13.24 17.72 21.14
CA ALA A 311 14.20 18.23 22.10
C ALA A 311 15.56 18.57 21.47
N ARG A 312 16.05 17.74 20.53
CA ARG A 312 17.35 17.93 19.87
C ARG A 312 17.35 18.99 18.76
N LYS A 313 16.28 19.00 17.95
CA LYS A 313 16.24 19.77 16.69
C LYS A 313 15.31 20.97 16.74
N GLY A 314 14.48 21.11 17.77
CA GLY A 314 13.49 22.20 17.89
C GLY A 314 12.40 22.17 16.81
N ILE A 315 12.20 21.02 16.13
CA ILE A 315 11.20 20.85 15.06
C ILE A 315 10.10 19.91 15.49
N ASN A 316 8.89 20.16 15.03
CA ASN A 316 7.80 19.21 15.15
C ASN A 316 7.92 18.14 14.06
N VAL A 317 7.74 16.89 14.45
CA VAL A 317 7.67 15.72 13.57
C VAL A 317 6.55 14.80 14.04
N CYS A 318 6.00 14.01 13.14
CA CYS A 318 5.01 12.97 13.47
C CYS A 318 5.43 11.63 12.85
N ALA A 319 4.86 10.55 13.35
CA ALA A 319 4.95 9.25 12.67
C ALA A 319 4.17 9.32 11.34
N ASN A 320 4.70 8.65 10.33
CA ASN A 320 4.03 8.46 9.05
C ASN A 320 3.40 7.06 8.96
N ILE A 321 2.62 6.80 7.91
CA ILE A 321 1.89 5.54 7.72
C ILE A 321 2.81 4.31 7.76
N ASP A 322 4.06 4.43 7.33
CA ASP A 322 5.01 3.32 7.26
C ASP A 322 5.42 2.81 8.64
N PHE A 323 5.21 3.60 9.69
CA PHE A 323 5.56 3.19 11.06
C PHE A 323 4.75 1.98 11.53
N TYR A 324 3.46 1.91 11.20
CA TYR A 324 2.60 0.79 11.61
C TYR A 324 2.31 -0.22 10.50
N SER A 325 2.43 0.15 9.22
CA SER A 325 2.03 -0.72 8.12
C SER A 325 2.83 -2.03 8.08
N GLY A 326 4.13 -1.98 8.37
CA GLY A 326 4.97 -3.18 8.46
C GLY A 326 4.54 -4.13 9.58
N LEU A 327 4.21 -3.63 10.76
CA LEU A 327 3.69 -4.42 11.87
C LEU A 327 2.33 -5.05 11.53
N VAL A 328 1.45 -4.30 10.89
CA VAL A 328 0.15 -4.82 10.41
C VAL A 328 0.36 -5.97 9.44
N TYR A 329 1.20 -5.81 8.44
CA TYR A 329 1.46 -6.84 7.45
C TYR A 329 2.09 -8.09 8.07
N ASP A 330 3.00 -7.92 9.01
CA ASP A 330 3.60 -9.03 9.75
C ASP A 330 2.54 -9.79 10.57
N MET A 331 1.65 -9.09 11.28
CA MET A 331 0.54 -9.72 12.00
C MET A 331 -0.48 -10.43 11.10
N LEU A 332 -0.62 -10.00 9.84
CA LEU A 332 -1.41 -10.68 8.81
C LEU A 332 -0.69 -11.90 8.23
N GLY A 333 0.56 -12.14 8.60
CA GLY A 333 1.39 -13.22 8.06
C GLY A 333 1.88 -12.96 6.65
N LEU A 334 1.91 -11.70 6.21
CA LEU A 334 2.46 -11.33 4.91
C LEU A 334 3.98 -11.28 4.97
N SER A 335 4.64 -11.87 3.98
CA SER A 335 6.09 -11.74 3.81
C SER A 335 6.52 -10.30 3.55
N LYS A 336 7.71 -9.94 3.99
CA LYS A 336 8.34 -8.65 3.67
C LYS A 336 8.45 -8.39 2.16
N ASP A 337 8.52 -9.43 1.34
CA ASP A 337 8.49 -9.34 -0.12
C ASP A 337 7.21 -8.69 -0.67
N LEU A 338 6.13 -8.72 0.10
CA LEU A 338 4.81 -8.20 -0.28
C LEU A 338 4.52 -6.77 0.20
N TYR A 339 5.30 -6.21 1.13
CA TYR A 339 4.98 -4.93 1.77
C TYR A 339 4.84 -3.78 0.77
N THR A 340 5.83 -3.60 -0.10
CA THR A 340 5.79 -2.56 -1.14
C THR A 340 4.72 -2.85 -2.20
N LEU A 341 4.41 -4.13 -2.44
CA LEU A 341 3.36 -4.53 -3.38
C LEU A 341 1.96 -4.19 -2.88
N MET A 342 1.71 -4.25 -1.56
CA MET A 342 0.44 -3.75 -0.98
C MET A 342 0.28 -2.25 -1.24
N PHE A 343 1.37 -1.49 -1.20
CA PHE A 343 1.35 -0.09 -1.60
C PHE A 343 0.97 0.08 -3.08
N VAL A 344 1.55 -0.73 -3.99
CA VAL A 344 1.20 -0.70 -5.43
C VAL A 344 -0.30 -0.96 -5.62
N ILE A 345 -0.83 -2.02 -4.99
CA ILE A 345 -2.26 -2.38 -5.09
C ILE A 345 -3.13 -1.21 -4.66
N GLY A 346 -2.88 -0.63 -3.49
CA GLY A 346 -3.64 0.52 -3.01
C GLY A 346 -3.54 1.73 -3.94
N ARG A 347 -2.32 2.08 -4.40
CA ARG A 347 -2.04 3.29 -5.19
C ARG A 347 -2.45 3.17 -6.66
N SER A 348 -2.71 1.98 -7.17
CA SER A 348 -3.08 1.77 -8.58
C SER A 348 -4.23 2.67 -9.02
N VAL A 349 -5.26 2.83 -8.20
CA VAL A 349 -6.41 3.70 -8.51
C VAL A 349 -6.02 5.18 -8.61
N GLY A 350 -5.13 5.67 -7.73
CA GLY A 350 -4.64 7.04 -7.82
C GLY A 350 -3.81 7.29 -9.08
N TRP A 351 -3.02 6.31 -9.51
CA TRP A 351 -2.29 6.40 -10.77
C TRP A 351 -3.23 6.42 -11.98
N VAL A 352 -4.25 5.57 -12.02
CA VAL A 352 -5.27 5.58 -13.10
C VAL A 352 -5.98 6.92 -13.16
N CYS A 353 -6.44 7.43 -12.01
CA CYS A 353 -7.16 8.70 -11.95
C CYS A 353 -6.35 9.85 -12.58
N LEU A 354 -5.06 9.93 -12.29
CA LEU A 354 -4.21 11.00 -12.84
C LEU A 354 -3.98 10.85 -14.34
N LEU A 355 -3.91 9.63 -14.86
CA LEU A 355 -3.73 9.39 -16.28
C LEU A 355 -4.96 9.83 -17.08
N TYR A 356 -6.16 9.40 -16.65
CA TYR A 356 -7.36 9.68 -17.42
C TYR A 356 -7.92 11.09 -17.17
N THR A 357 -7.49 11.79 -16.10
CA THR A 357 -7.92 13.18 -15.83
C THR A 357 -6.91 14.22 -16.32
N SER A 358 -5.64 13.86 -16.61
CA SER A 358 -4.63 14.80 -17.10
C SER A 358 -4.92 15.30 -18.52
N ASP A 359 -5.48 14.46 -19.39
CA ASP A 359 -5.88 14.85 -20.73
C ASP A 359 -6.97 15.94 -20.74
N ALA A 360 -7.92 15.87 -19.80
CA ALA A 360 -8.93 16.92 -19.64
C ALA A 360 -8.35 18.29 -19.23
N ALA A 361 -7.17 18.32 -18.61
CA ALA A 361 -6.49 19.56 -18.23
C ALA A 361 -5.65 20.15 -19.37
N ASP A 362 -5.17 19.32 -20.30
CA ASP A 362 -4.42 19.78 -21.49
C ASP A 362 -5.36 20.28 -22.60
N GLU A 363 -6.54 19.68 -22.78
CA GLU A 363 -7.60 20.24 -23.64
C GLU A 363 -8.08 21.62 -23.17
N ALA A 364 -8.07 21.89 -21.86
CA ALA A 364 -8.43 23.22 -21.33
C ALA A 364 -7.33 24.27 -21.51
N ARG A 365 -6.12 23.89 -21.95
CA ARG A 365 -4.98 24.76 -22.22
C ARG A 365 -4.73 25.01 -23.72
N SER A 366 -5.38 24.25 -24.60
CA SER A 366 -5.39 24.44 -26.05
C SER A 366 -6.56 25.34 -26.47
#